data_af06466d25dbdac85c5924fd22f7ec63
#
_entry.id   af06466d25dbdac85c5924fd22f7ec63
#
_cell.length_a   1.000
_cell.length_b   1.000
_cell.length_c   1.000
_cell.angle_alpha   90.00
_cell.angle_beta   90.00
_cell.angle_gamma   90.00
#
_symmetry.space_group_name_H-M   'P 1'
#
loop_
_entity.id
_entity.type
_entity.pdbx_description
1 polymer ?
#
loop_
_entity_poly.entity_id
_entity_poly.type
_entity_poly.pdbx_seq_one_letter_code
_entity_poly.pdbx_strand_id
1 'polypeptide(L)'
;EQVNNTNKEYDKIQTLSNTLVNAHDQLKDKNNKIKTLTENNEALNLRVKTLNDIIKEKDNEISFLKSKINDLKNIIEYWKDKFEKLISFLHDKLHSWYDKDDKYIDVVNEMYDDNVLDDDDIEELDLSKEKDDFER
;
A
#
# COMPACT_ATOMS: atom_id res chain seq x y z
N GLU A 1 36.94 49.45 -62.20
CA GLU A 1 36.75 47.99 -61.99
C GLU A 1 37.43 47.45 -60.73
N GLN A 2 38.66 47.88 -60.46
CA GLN A 2 39.33 47.47 -59.19
C GLN A 2 38.63 47.95 -57.91
N VAL A 3 38.09 49.14 -57.96
CA VAL A 3 37.34 49.68 -56.75
C VAL A 3 36.06 48.85 -56.54
N ASN A 4 35.32 48.50 -57.59
CA ASN A 4 34.12 47.68 -57.49
C ASN A 4 34.43 46.27 -56.99
N ASN A 5 35.52 45.66 -57.43
CA ASN A 5 35.96 44.35 -57.02
C ASN A 5 36.39 44.39 -55.53
N THR A 6 37.10 45.42 -55.11
CA THR A 6 37.52 45.64 -53.74
C THR A 6 36.31 45.82 -52.83
N ASN A 7 35.31 46.56 -53.25
CA ASN A 7 34.06 46.78 -52.50
C ASN A 7 33.28 45.45 -52.38
N LYS A 8 33.20 44.64 -53.41
CA LYS A 8 32.56 43.32 -53.38
C LYS A 8 33.27 42.38 -52.42
N GLU A 9 34.58 42.39 -52.41
CA GLU A 9 35.39 41.58 -51.49
C GLU A 9 35.18 42.02 -50.04
N TYR A 10 35.17 43.34 -49.83
CA TYR A 10 34.86 43.92 -48.48
C TYR A 10 33.49 43.49 -48.01
N ASP A 11 32.45 43.55 -48.83
CA ASP A 11 31.10 43.15 -48.51
C ASP A 11 31.03 41.66 -48.19
N LYS A 12 31.75 40.82 -48.91
CA LYS A 12 31.86 39.38 -48.61
C LYS A 12 32.50 39.15 -47.24
N ILE A 13 33.58 39.82 -46.96
CA ILE A 13 34.27 39.72 -45.64
C ILE A 13 33.33 40.16 -44.54
N GLN A 14 32.60 41.25 -44.69
CA GLN A 14 31.65 41.73 -43.75
C GLN A 14 30.51 40.71 -43.48
N THR A 15 29.97 40.13 -44.54
CA THR A 15 28.92 39.10 -44.45
C THR A 15 29.45 37.85 -43.73
N LEU A 16 30.64 37.40 -44.09
CA LEU A 16 31.27 36.24 -43.44
C LEU A 16 31.56 36.52 -41.97
N SER A 17 32.03 37.73 -41.66
CA SER A 17 32.25 38.16 -40.25
C SER A 17 30.96 38.12 -39.43
N ASN A 18 29.87 38.68 -39.97
CA ASN A 18 28.57 38.67 -39.30
C ASN A 18 28.04 37.25 -39.13
N THR A 19 28.17 36.42 -40.13
CA THR A 19 27.80 34.99 -40.05
C THR A 19 28.58 34.27 -38.97
N LEU A 20 29.88 34.53 -38.89
CA LEU A 20 30.76 33.92 -37.88
C LEU A 20 30.37 34.38 -36.47
N VAL A 21 30.09 35.64 -36.27
CA VAL A 21 29.63 36.19 -34.97
C VAL A 21 28.30 35.51 -34.56
N ASN A 22 27.34 35.43 -35.50
CA ASN A 22 26.06 34.79 -35.24
C ASN A 22 26.24 33.31 -34.89
N ALA A 23 27.10 32.59 -35.62
CA ALA A 23 27.39 31.20 -35.34
C ALA A 23 28.05 31.01 -33.97
N HIS A 24 28.97 31.92 -33.61
CA HIS A 24 29.61 31.91 -32.31
C HIS A 24 28.59 32.12 -31.15
N ASP A 25 27.70 33.08 -31.29
CA ASP A 25 26.64 33.35 -30.31
C ASP A 25 25.70 32.18 -30.17
N GLN A 26 25.29 31.58 -31.27
CA GLN A 26 24.47 30.36 -31.24
C GLN A 26 25.15 29.20 -30.55
N LEU A 27 26.45 29.01 -30.81
CA LEU A 27 27.23 27.98 -30.13
C LEU A 27 27.31 28.23 -28.63
N LYS A 28 27.51 29.46 -28.21
CA LYS A 28 27.54 29.85 -26.81
C LYS A 28 26.21 29.55 -26.14
N ASP A 29 25.09 29.93 -26.76
CA ASP A 29 23.75 29.66 -26.23
C ASP A 29 23.48 28.15 -26.12
N LYS A 30 23.84 27.40 -27.13
CA LYS A 30 23.67 25.93 -27.15
C LYS A 30 24.55 25.27 -26.09
N ASN A 31 25.78 25.73 -25.91
CA ASN A 31 26.67 25.22 -24.86
C ASN A 31 26.09 25.50 -23.47
N ASN A 32 25.52 26.68 -23.23
CA ASN A 32 24.85 27.01 -21.99
C ASN A 32 23.65 26.11 -21.75
N LYS A 33 22.84 25.84 -22.78
CA LYS A 33 21.72 24.89 -22.68
C LYS A 33 22.18 23.48 -22.38
N ILE A 34 23.23 23.01 -23.04
CA ILE A 34 23.83 21.70 -22.79
C ILE A 34 24.28 21.59 -21.33
N LYS A 35 24.96 22.61 -20.83
CA LYS A 35 25.39 22.66 -19.42
C LYS A 35 24.19 22.54 -18.47
N THR A 36 23.16 23.36 -18.67
CA THR A 36 21.96 23.33 -17.86
C THR A 36 21.25 21.97 -17.92
N LEU A 37 21.11 21.41 -19.12
CA LEU A 37 20.50 20.10 -19.31
C LEU A 37 21.31 18.98 -18.64
N THR A 38 22.63 19.06 -18.71
CA THR A 38 23.50 18.09 -18.03
C THR A 38 23.35 18.16 -16.53
N GLU A 39 23.35 19.36 -15.95
CA GLU A 39 23.14 19.56 -14.51
C GLU A 39 21.75 19.05 -14.08
N ASN A 40 20.72 19.33 -14.87
CA ASN A 40 19.36 18.84 -14.60
C ASN A 40 19.29 17.30 -14.68
N ASN A 41 19.96 16.71 -15.67
CA ASN A 41 20.02 15.24 -15.79
C ASN A 41 20.72 14.60 -14.60
N GLU A 42 21.82 15.16 -14.14
CA GLU A 42 22.54 14.67 -12.96
C GLU A 42 21.66 14.76 -11.72
N ALA A 43 20.96 15.88 -11.54
CA ALA A 43 20.02 16.05 -10.42
C ALA A 43 18.85 15.06 -10.49
N LEU A 44 18.28 14.85 -11.69
CA LEU A 44 17.21 13.87 -11.89
C LEU A 44 17.68 12.44 -11.64
N ASN A 45 18.86 12.08 -12.10
CA ASN A 45 19.44 10.75 -11.86
C ASN A 45 19.66 10.50 -10.37
N LEU A 46 20.11 11.51 -9.62
CA LEU A 46 20.25 11.40 -8.16
C LEU A 46 18.90 11.22 -7.50
N ARG A 47 17.86 11.96 -7.95
CA ARG A 47 16.51 11.80 -7.44
C ARG A 47 15.95 10.40 -7.71
N VAL A 48 16.14 9.90 -8.92
CA VAL A 48 15.71 8.54 -9.28
C VAL A 48 16.37 7.50 -8.37
N LYS A 49 17.67 7.64 -8.14
CA LYS A 49 18.40 6.76 -7.23
C LYS A 49 17.83 6.79 -5.82
N THR A 50 17.60 7.98 -5.29
CA THR A 50 17.03 8.17 -3.94
C THR A 50 15.62 7.56 -3.85
N LEU A 51 14.78 7.79 -4.88
CA LEU A 51 13.42 7.23 -4.92
C LEU A 51 13.45 5.70 -4.99
N ASN A 52 14.38 5.12 -5.75
CA ASN A 52 14.53 3.67 -5.82
C ASN A 52 14.94 3.09 -4.47
N ASP A 53 15.82 3.76 -3.73
CA ASP A 53 16.21 3.35 -2.37
C ASP A 53 15.00 3.40 -1.42
N ILE A 54 14.19 4.46 -1.49
CA ILE A 54 12.95 4.58 -0.70
C ILE A 54 11.95 3.48 -1.06
N ILE A 55 11.78 3.19 -2.34
CA ILE A 55 10.88 2.11 -2.80
C ILE A 55 11.34 0.78 -2.20
N LYS A 56 12.63 0.48 -2.26
CA LYS A 56 13.19 -0.75 -1.69
C LYS A 56 12.94 -0.85 -0.18
N GLU A 57 13.13 0.24 0.54
CA GLU A 57 12.84 0.30 1.96
C GLU A 57 11.36 0.07 2.26
N LYS A 58 10.47 0.71 1.50
CA LYS A 58 9.03 0.52 1.63
C LYS A 58 8.59 -0.90 1.28
N ASP A 59 9.16 -1.51 0.27
CA ASP A 59 8.89 -2.90 -0.07
C ASP A 59 9.26 -3.85 1.08
N ASN A 60 10.38 -3.59 1.75
CA ASN A 60 10.79 -4.34 2.93
C ASN A 60 9.81 -4.15 4.10
N GLU A 61 9.37 -2.92 4.35
CA GLU A 61 8.35 -2.62 5.37
C GLU A 61 7.02 -3.34 5.05
N ILE A 62 6.59 -3.29 3.81
CA ILE A 62 5.36 -3.98 3.35
C ILE A 62 5.47 -5.49 3.57
N SER A 63 6.60 -6.09 3.22
CA SER A 63 6.84 -7.52 3.42
C SER A 63 6.81 -7.89 4.91
N PHE A 64 7.43 -7.07 5.75
CA PHE A 64 7.40 -7.25 7.20
C PHE A 64 5.97 -7.16 7.75
N LEU A 65 5.21 -6.13 7.35
CA LEU A 65 3.83 -5.95 7.77
C LEU A 65 2.93 -7.09 7.30
N LYS A 66 3.10 -7.58 6.08
CA LYS A 66 2.37 -8.75 5.57
C LYS A 66 2.63 -9.99 6.41
N SER A 67 3.89 -10.21 6.80
CA SER A 67 4.25 -11.32 7.69
C SER A 67 3.58 -11.19 9.05
N LYS A 68 3.58 -9.98 9.65
CA LYS A 68 2.91 -9.71 10.92
C LYS A 68 1.40 -9.91 10.85
N ILE A 69 0.77 -9.47 9.76
CA ILE A 69 -0.66 -9.68 9.53
C ILE A 69 -0.97 -11.19 9.46
N ASN A 70 -0.14 -11.95 8.77
CA ASN A 70 -0.32 -13.41 8.70
C ASN A 70 -0.19 -14.06 10.07
N ASP A 71 0.82 -13.67 10.86
CA ASP A 71 0.99 -14.16 12.22
C ASP A 71 -0.22 -13.85 13.10
N LEU A 72 -0.72 -12.62 13.02
CA LEU A 72 -1.92 -12.19 13.76
C LEU A 72 -3.17 -12.97 13.33
N LYS A 73 -3.34 -13.23 12.04
CA LYS A 73 -4.43 -14.07 11.53
C LYS A 73 -4.36 -15.48 12.13
N ASN A 74 -3.18 -16.06 12.17
CA ASN A 74 -2.99 -17.39 12.75
C ASN A 74 -3.32 -17.41 14.25
N ILE A 75 -2.93 -16.37 14.98
CA ILE A 75 -3.26 -16.22 16.40
C ILE A 75 -4.78 -16.09 16.60
N ILE A 76 -5.44 -15.28 15.77
CA ILE A 76 -6.90 -15.10 15.83
C ILE A 76 -7.61 -16.43 15.54
N GLU A 77 -7.19 -17.16 14.52
CA GLU A 77 -7.74 -18.48 14.19
C GLU A 77 -7.56 -19.46 15.34
N TYR A 78 -6.38 -19.48 15.96
CA TYR A 78 -6.10 -20.34 17.11
C TYR A 78 -7.05 -20.03 18.27
N TRP A 79 -7.19 -18.77 18.64
CA TRP A 79 -8.06 -18.37 19.75
C TRP A 79 -9.54 -18.56 19.42
N LYS A 80 -9.93 -18.33 18.18
CA LYS A 80 -11.29 -18.62 17.71
C LYS A 80 -11.62 -20.10 17.91
N ASP A 81 -10.75 -20.99 17.47
CA ASP A 81 -10.93 -22.43 17.62
C ASP A 81 -11.01 -22.83 19.12
N LYS A 82 -10.12 -22.28 19.95
CA LYS A 82 -10.14 -22.52 21.40
C LYS A 82 -11.43 -22.04 22.03
N PHE A 83 -11.90 -20.87 21.63
CA PHE A 83 -13.13 -20.29 22.14
C PHE A 83 -14.36 -21.11 21.75
N GLU A 84 -14.42 -21.54 20.51
CA GLU A 84 -15.50 -22.43 20.02
C GLU A 84 -15.54 -23.76 20.80
N LYS A 85 -14.39 -24.34 21.03
CA LYS A 85 -14.28 -25.58 21.84
C LYS A 85 -14.73 -25.35 23.27
N LEU A 86 -14.37 -24.22 23.88
CA LEU A 86 -14.80 -23.89 25.21
C LEU A 86 -16.33 -23.71 25.30
N ILE A 87 -16.91 -23.01 24.34
CA ILE A 87 -18.36 -22.80 24.25
C ILE A 87 -19.07 -24.15 24.08
N SER A 88 -18.60 -25.02 23.22
CA SER A 88 -19.15 -26.36 23.02
C SER A 88 -19.04 -27.19 24.28
N PHE A 89 -17.91 -27.12 24.99
CA PHE A 89 -17.74 -27.80 26.27
C PHE A 89 -18.74 -27.29 27.32
N LEU A 90 -18.90 -25.97 27.45
CA LEU A 90 -19.86 -25.37 28.39
C LEU A 90 -21.29 -25.72 28.02
N HIS A 91 -21.61 -25.69 26.75
CA HIS A 91 -22.90 -26.12 26.22
C HIS A 91 -23.22 -27.56 26.66
N ASP A 92 -22.31 -28.49 26.40
CA ASP A 92 -22.50 -29.89 26.75
C ASP A 92 -22.62 -30.11 28.28
N LYS A 93 -21.81 -29.40 29.05
CA LYS A 93 -21.83 -29.49 30.51
C LYS A 93 -23.11 -28.89 31.10
N LEU A 94 -23.55 -27.73 30.66
CA LEU A 94 -24.79 -27.11 31.07
C LEU A 94 -25.99 -27.97 30.67
N HIS A 95 -25.98 -28.49 29.49
CA HIS A 95 -27.00 -29.42 29.03
C HIS A 95 -27.08 -30.68 29.93
N SER A 96 -25.94 -31.24 30.30
CA SER A 96 -25.85 -32.41 31.19
C SER A 96 -26.31 -32.12 32.62
N TRP A 97 -25.95 -30.93 33.15
CA TRP A 97 -26.24 -30.55 34.55
C TRP A 97 -27.67 -30.05 34.77
N TYR A 98 -28.22 -29.36 33.76
CA TYR A 98 -29.56 -28.77 33.84
C TYR A 98 -30.53 -29.45 32.87
N ASP A 99 -30.40 -30.74 32.72
CA ASP A 99 -31.31 -31.49 31.86
C ASP A 99 -32.76 -31.14 32.16
N LYS A 100 -33.51 -30.65 31.17
CA LYS A 100 -34.90 -30.19 31.27
C LYS A 100 -35.12 -28.96 32.17
N ASP A 101 -34.09 -28.26 32.57
CA ASP A 101 -34.21 -27.03 33.34
C ASP A 101 -33.96 -25.82 32.46
N ASP A 102 -34.78 -24.79 32.60
CA ASP A 102 -34.67 -23.54 31.85
C ASP A 102 -33.37 -22.76 32.11
N LYS A 103 -32.66 -23.08 33.19
CA LYS A 103 -31.41 -22.42 33.58
C LYS A 103 -30.33 -22.46 32.48
N TYR A 104 -30.25 -23.55 31.75
CA TYR A 104 -29.35 -23.66 30.61
C TYR A 104 -29.62 -22.59 29.55
N ILE A 105 -30.89 -22.46 29.18
CA ILE A 105 -31.35 -21.48 28.20
C ILE A 105 -31.16 -20.07 28.70
N ASP A 106 -31.44 -19.82 29.99
CA ASP A 106 -31.23 -18.51 30.60
C ASP A 106 -29.76 -18.10 30.57
N VAL A 107 -28.83 -19.01 30.84
CA VAL A 107 -27.39 -18.74 30.76
C VAL A 107 -26.98 -18.41 29.33
N VAL A 108 -27.44 -19.16 28.33
CA VAL A 108 -27.14 -18.90 26.90
C VAL A 108 -27.73 -17.55 26.47
N ASN A 109 -28.94 -17.23 26.88
CA ASN A 109 -29.56 -15.94 26.56
C ASN A 109 -28.79 -14.78 27.22
N GLU A 110 -28.35 -14.94 28.45
CA GLU A 110 -27.53 -13.96 29.17
C GLU A 110 -26.20 -13.71 28.43
N MET A 111 -25.51 -14.76 27.98
CA MET A 111 -24.29 -14.64 27.19
C MET A 111 -24.53 -13.92 25.87
N TYR A 112 -25.67 -14.14 25.24
CA TYR A 112 -26.07 -13.44 24.02
C TYR A 112 -26.35 -11.96 24.30
N ASP A 113 -27.12 -11.66 25.35
CA ASP A 113 -27.47 -10.28 25.75
C ASP A 113 -26.21 -9.48 26.13
N ASP A 114 -25.23 -10.12 26.75
CA ASP A 114 -23.94 -9.51 27.10
C ASP A 114 -22.93 -9.46 25.93
N ASN A 115 -23.36 -9.84 24.73
CA ASN A 115 -22.53 -9.91 23.51
C ASN A 115 -21.34 -10.89 23.63
N VAL A 116 -21.38 -11.84 24.53
CA VAL A 116 -20.42 -12.95 24.58
C VAL A 116 -20.63 -13.89 23.39
N LEU A 117 -21.89 -14.09 23.01
CA LEU A 117 -22.30 -14.83 21.82
C LEU A 117 -23.00 -13.88 20.84
N ASP A 118 -22.82 -14.07 19.57
CA ASP A 118 -23.56 -13.38 18.51
C ASP A 118 -24.48 -14.38 17.77
N ASP A 119 -25.23 -13.87 16.77
CA ASP A 119 -26.15 -14.70 16.01
C ASP A 119 -25.43 -15.85 15.27
N ASP A 120 -24.21 -15.58 14.77
CA ASP A 120 -23.42 -16.58 14.08
C ASP A 120 -22.99 -17.70 15.05
N ASP A 121 -22.56 -17.34 16.27
CA ASP A 121 -22.18 -18.31 17.31
C ASP A 121 -23.37 -19.21 17.69
N ILE A 122 -24.54 -18.64 17.84
CA ILE A 122 -25.77 -19.37 18.18
C ILE A 122 -26.14 -20.32 17.04
N GLU A 123 -26.08 -19.87 15.80
CA GLU A 123 -26.34 -20.68 14.62
C GLU A 123 -25.33 -21.83 14.51
N GLU A 124 -24.03 -21.53 14.66
CA GLU A 124 -22.94 -22.48 14.58
C GLU A 124 -23.04 -23.57 15.65
N LEU A 125 -23.45 -23.20 16.86
CA LEU A 125 -23.65 -24.14 17.99
C LEU A 125 -25.04 -24.80 17.99
N ASP A 126 -25.92 -24.40 17.08
CA ASP A 126 -27.28 -24.91 16.96
C ASP A 126 -28.10 -24.76 18.27
N LEU A 127 -27.81 -23.73 19.05
CA LEU A 127 -28.42 -23.51 20.37
C LEU A 127 -29.91 -23.18 20.29
N SER A 128 -30.35 -22.47 19.27
CA SER A 128 -31.76 -22.15 19.04
C SER A 128 -32.60 -23.39 18.84
N LYS A 129 -32.04 -24.37 18.12
CA LYS A 129 -32.71 -25.65 17.86
C LYS A 129 -32.83 -26.49 19.12
N GLU A 130 -31.80 -26.49 19.96
CA GLU A 130 -31.84 -27.18 21.25
C GLU A 130 -32.82 -26.52 22.22
N LYS A 131 -32.98 -25.20 22.15
CA LYS A 131 -33.99 -24.50 22.91
C LYS A 131 -35.40 -25.01 22.59
N ASP A 132 -35.71 -25.21 21.31
CA ASP A 132 -37.01 -25.75 20.88
C ASP A 132 -37.20 -27.19 21.40
N ASP A 133 -36.14 -27.99 21.43
CA ASP A 133 -36.18 -29.36 21.97
C ASP A 133 -36.45 -29.37 23.49
N PHE A 134 -35.92 -28.38 24.23
CA PHE A 134 -36.18 -28.23 25.67
C PHE A 134 -37.63 -27.79 25.98
N GLU A 135 -38.23 -27.02 25.13
CA GLU A 135 -39.60 -26.54 25.32
C GLU A 135 -40.67 -27.65 25.08
N ARG A 136 -40.24 -28.74 24.48
CA ARG A 136 -41.13 -29.91 24.28
C ARG A 136 -41.11 -30.84 25.49
#